data_08a47efc822a404a48eccd3a0388bfaf
#
_entry.id   08a47efc822a404a48eccd3a0388bfaf
#
_cell.length_a   1.000
_cell.length_b   1.000
_cell.length_c   1.000
_cell.angle_alpha   90.00
_cell.angle_beta   90.00
_cell.angle_gamma   90.00
#
_symmetry.space_group_name_H-M   'P 1'
#
loop_
_entity.id
_entity.type
_entity.pdbx_description
1 polymer ?
#
loop_
_entity_poly.entity_id
_entity_poly.type
_entity_poly.pdbx_seq_one_letter_code
_entity_poly.pdbx_strand_id
1 'polypeptide(L)'
;MKIASHLYDARIEASNVLVEMSISEYENLIKNVLRNNIFQRKRVRSSKTVYALLKHDLMRECVIPPVVLALTSGAEEYNKDTEENLILQIQENSDHLVILDGLQRTHTILDLLDELRSSNDEAGINKLENARLRVEIYIGLNRLGILYRMLTLNTGQTPMSLRQQIEILYLDYLGTSIEGVELVREADGKAANKPNQYNFKDVIEGFNAYLDRDELPIDKADILENINSLEKLSKENQSSELFEKYLKALNLFTLKAVRLCDSAELKEEYLEKNSSPFGKSAIQVFKKPQAMSGFGAAVGKLIDFEIISDIDEVIEIIDELEVEDAEEFLEEINNSLDWLKNNTSKIGNAQRTFFSFYFRDIFNKDTDSFKNLTEAAKSALRKYQSQNM
;
A
#
# COMPACT_ATOMS: atom_id res chain seq x y z
N MET A 1 20.79 26.71 7.92
CA MET A 1 20.47 25.51 8.73
C MET A 1 21.48 25.35 9.88
N LYS A 2 21.04 24.88 11.06
CA LYS A 2 21.90 24.59 12.22
C LYS A 2 21.38 23.34 12.92
N ILE A 3 22.25 22.35 13.21
CA ILE A 3 21.90 21.19 14.01
C ILE A 3 21.79 21.61 15.46
N ALA A 4 20.64 21.36 16.07
CA ALA A 4 20.38 21.64 17.48
C ALA A 4 20.56 20.39 18.36
N SER A 5 20.37 19.21 17.81
CA SER A 5 20.53 17.92 18.49
C SER A 5 20.73 16.80 17.48
N HIS A 6 21.55 15.81 17.84
CA HIS A 6 21.74 14.57 17.08
C HIS A 6 21.69 13.40 18.05
N LEU A 7 20.76 12.46 17.82
CA LEU A 7 20.56 11.27 18.63
C LEU A 7 20.52 10.04 17.70
N TYR A 8 21.01 8.92 18.18
CA TYR A 8 20.88 7.64 17.49
C TYR A 8 19.72 6.84 18.09
N ASP A 9 18.79 6.43 17.25
CA ASP A 9 17.67 5.57 17.63
C ASP A 9 18.02 4.12 17.33
N ALA A 10 18.37 3.36 18.36
CA ALA A 10 18.81 1.97 18.22
C ALA A 10 17.69 1.00 17.83
N ARG A 11 16.40 1.37 18.02
CA ARG A 11 15.28 0.51 17.64
C ARG A 11 15.05 0.46 16.13
N ILE A 12 15.27 1.57 15.47
CA ILE A 12 15.05 1.73 14.02
C ILE A 12 16.35 1.94 13.26
N GLU A 13 17.49 1.79 13.97
CA GLU A 13 18.86 1.89 13.44
C GLU A 13 19.10 3.15 12.60
N ALA A 14 18.61 4.30 13.09
CA ALA A 14 18.64 5.56 12.36
C ALA A 14 19.12 6.72 13.23
N SER A 15 19.76 7.71 12.61
CA SER A 15 20.08 8.97 13.24
C SER A 15 18.87 9.90 13.23
N ASN A 16 18.55 10.48 14.38
CA ASN A 16 17.55 11.52 14.54
C ASN A 16 18.25 12.87 14.72
N VAL A 17 18.07 13.77 13.79
CA VAL A 17 18.71 15.08 13.75
C VAL A 17 17.65 16.18 13.84
N LEU A 18 17.71 17.00 14.90
CA LEU A 18 16.88 18.19 15.04
C LEU A 18 17.61 19.38 14.43
N VAL A 19 17.04 19.95 13.38
CA VAL A 19 17.59 21.08 12.63
C VAL A 19 16.76 22.33 12.87
N GLU A 20 17.41 23.45 13.20
CA GLU A 20 16.80 24.77 13.17
C GLU A 20 17.13 25.47 11.84
N MET A 21 16.12 25.93 11.13
CA MET A 21 16.27 26.64 9.85
C MET A 21 15.26 27.78 9.73
N SER A 22 15.47 28.68 8.79
CA SER A 22 14.46 29.68 8.43
C SER A 22 13.35 29.03 7.58
N ILE A 23 12.18 29.66 7.52
CA ILE A 23 11.10 29.20 6.64
C ILE A 23 11.53 29.28 5.18
N SER A 24 12.35 30.24 4.78
CA SER A 24 12.92 30.30 3.42
C SER A 24 13.84 29.11 3.13
N GLU A 25 14.72 28.71 4.05
CA GLU A 25 15.54 27.50 3.91
C GLU A 25 14.66 26.24 3.83
N TYR A 26 13.60 26.18 4.62
CA TYR A 26 12.64 25.07 4.61
C TYR A 26 11.86 25.01 3.28
N GLU A 27 11.36 26.14 2.78
CA GLU A 27 10.68 26.19 1.48
C GLU A 27 11.56 25.62 0.37
N ASN A 28 12.83 26.00 0.34
CA ASN A 28 13.77 25.50 -0.66
C ASN A 28 14.01 23.99 -0.52
N LEU A 29 14.14 23.49 0.71
CA LEU A 29 14.31 22.06 0.99
C LEU A 29 13.08 21.25 0.54
N ILE A 30 11.87 21.76 0.76
CA ILE A 30 10.64 20.99 0.61
C ILE A 30 10.01 21.10 -0.80
N LYS A 31 10.43 22.05 -1.64
CA LYS A 31 9.88 22.24 -3.00
C LYS A 31 9.87 20.98 -3.85
N ASN A 32 10.97 20.24 -3.82
CA ASN A 32 11.11 18.98 -4.57
C ASN A 32 10.34 17.84 -3.88
N VAL A 33 10.36 17.81 -2.56
CA VAL A 33 9.65 16.81 -1.75
C VAL A 33 8.16 16.83 -2.04
N LEU A 34 7.53 17.99 -2.12
CA LEU A 34 6.08 18.09 -2.40
C LEU A 34 5.71 17.70 -3.83
N ARG A 35 6.59 17.92 -4.82
CA ARG A 35 6.37 17.49 -6.20
C ARG A 35 6.51 15.99 -6.38
N ASN A 36 7.47 15.38 -5.68
CA ASN A 36 7.85 13.99 -5.82
C ASN A 36 7.21 13.10 -4.74
N ASN A 37 6.58 13.72 -3.73
CA ASN A 37 6.06 12.99 -2.58
C ASN A 37 4.81 12.18 -2.94
N ILE A 38 5.07 10.95 -3.32
CA ILE A 38 4.10 9.92 -3.69
C ILE A 38 3.24 9.50 -2.48
N PHE A 39 3.70 9.81 -1.26
CA PHE A 39 3.11 9.45 0.04
C PHE A 39 1.99 10.38 0.50
N GLN A 40 1.62 11.39 -0.29
CA GLN A 40 0.72 12.43 0.19
C GLN A 40 -0.73 11.95 0.35
N ARG A 41 -1.24 12.12 1.56
CA ARG A 41 -2.70 12.22 1.78
C ARG A 41 -3.23 13.37 0.91
N LYS A 42 -4.37 13.12 0.24
CA LYS A 42 -5.11 14.24 -0.36
C LYS A 42 -5.34 15.31 0.71
N ARG A 43 -5.05 16.55 0.37
CA ARG A 43 -5.27 17.71 1.25
C ARG A 43 -6.66 17.62 1.87
N VAL A 44 -6.74 17.54 3.20
CA VAL A 44 -8.03 17.53 3.90
C VAL A 44 -8.60 18.93 3.85
N ARG A 45 -9.65 19.14 3.06
CA ARG A 45 -10.34 20.45 2.91
C ARG A 45 -11.14 20.88 4.15
N SER A 46 -11.17 20.09 5.23
CA SER A 46 -12.21 20.17 6.26
C SER A 46 -11.94 21.07 7.46
N SER A 47 -10.82 21.76 7.57
CA SER A 47 -10.60 22.62 8.76
C SER A 47 -10.07 24.02 8.43
N LYS A 48 -10.89 24.81 7.72
CA LYS A 48 -10.58 26.23 7.47
C LYS A 48 -10.20 27.00 8.75
N THR A 49 -10.77 26.65 9.88
CA THR A 49 -10.58 27.33 11.17
C THR A 49 -9.20 27.04 11.77
N VAL A 50 -8.75 25.77 11.76
CA VAL A 50 -7.45 25.39 12.35
C VAL A 50 -6.29 25.96 11.52
N TYR A 51 -6.41 25.93 10.19
CA TYR A 51 -5.39 26.51 9.31
C TYR A 51 -5.34 28.04 9.37
N ALA A 52 -6.48 28.70 9.55
CA ALA A 52 -6.52 30.14 9.77
C ALA A 52 -5.81 30.53 11.08
N LEU A 53 -6.00 29.74 12.15
CA LEU A 53 -5.29 29.94 13.41
C LEU A 53 -3.78 29.76 13.23
N LEU A 54 -3.35 28.68 12.56
CA LEU A 54 -1.93 28.44 12.32
C LEU A 54 -1.27 29.55 11.49
N LYS A 55 -1.93 30.08 10.46
CA LYS A 55 -1.44 31.24 9.69
C LYS A 55 -1.25 32.48 10.58
N HIS A 56 -2.24 32.73 11.43
CA HIS A 56 -2.17 33.84 12.37
C HIS A 56 -1.03 33.68 13.39
N ASP A 57 -0.80 32.46 13.88
CA ASP A 57 0.27 32.15 14.82
C ASP A 57 1.64 32.32 14.15
N LEU A 58 1.82 31.87 12.91
CA LEU A 58 3.05 32.07 12.14
C LEU A 58 3.38 33.55 11.96
N MET A 59 2.40 34.41 11.66
CA MET A 59 2.59 35.86 11.54
C MET A 59 2.90 36.54 12.87
N ARG A 60 2.63 35.89 14.01
CA ARG A 60 2.98 36.33 15.35
C ARG A 60 4.25 35.70 15.92
N GLU A 61 5.02 35.01 15.06
CA GLU A 61 6.26 34.35 15.43
C GLU A 61 6.10 33.27 16.52
N CYS A 62 4.91 32.63 16.59
CA CYS A 62 4.69 31.52 17.49
C CYS A 62 5.54 30.32 17.10
N VAL A 63 6.12 29.65 18.08
CA VAL A 63 6.81 28.39 17.85
C VAL A 63 5.79 27.29 17.58
N ILE A 64 5.87 26.71 16.39
CA ILE A 64 5.01 25.58 16.01
C ILE A 64 5.73 24.24 16.27
N PRO A 65 5.00 23.12 16.43
CA PRO A 65 5.60 21.81 16.56
C PRO A 65 6.50 21.50 15.36
N PRO A 66 7.60 20.74 15.55
CA PRO A 66 8.51 20.38 14.46
C PRO A 66 7.81 19.68 13.32
N VAL A 67 8.25 19.92 12.09
CA VAL A 67 7.95 19.04 10.97
C VAL A 67 8.90 17.86 11.02
N VAL A 68 8.40 16.65 10.78
CA VAL A 68 9.20 15.42 10.83
C VAL A 68 9.39 14.85 9.43
N LEU A 69 10.64 14.71 9.03
CA LEU A 69 11.05 14.18 7.74
C LEU A 69 11.86 12.88 7.91
N ALA A 70 11.95 12.10 6.83
CA ALA A 70 12.90 11.00 6.71
C ALA A 70 13.70 11.16 5.42
N LEU A 71 15.01 10.92 5.49
CA LEU A 71 15.88 10.79 4.32
C LEU A 71 16.00 9.30 3.98
N THR A 72 15.51 8.91 2.80
CA THR A 72 15.35 7.51 2.40
C THR A 72 16.51 6.94 1.60
N SER A 73 17.49 7.75 1.19
CA SER A 73 18.67 7.32 0.44
C SER A 73 19.89 7.16 1.34
N GLY A 74 20.73 6.15 1.06
CA GLY A 74 22.08 6.04 1.60
C GLY A 74 22.19 5.69 3.09
N ALA A 75 21.32 4.83 3.60
CA ALA A 75 21.14 4.55 5.03
C ALA A 75 22.39 4.10 5.81
N GLU A 76 23.34 3.40 5.19
CA GLU A 76 24.41 2.71 5.91
C GLU A 76 25.65 3.59 6.21
N GLU A 77 25.83 4.70 5.50
CA GLU A 77 27.04 5.52 5.58
C GLU A 77 26.96 6.68 6.60
N TYR A 78 25.76 7.10 7.01
CA TYR A 78 25.53 8.38 7.70
C TYR A 78 25.68 8.40 9.23
N ASN A 79 25.74 7.25 9.88
CA ASN A 79 25.73 7.17 11.34
C ASN A 79 27.01 7.69 12.05
N LYS A 80 28.04 8.06 11.30
CA LYS A 80 29.35 8.50 11.86
C LYS A 80 29.80 9.87 11.34
N ASP A 81 28.97 10.60 10.65
CA ASP A 81 29.37 11.84 10.01
C ASP A 81 29.41 13.05 10.94
N THR A 82 30.20 14.04 10.57
CA THR A 82 30.25 15.35 11.24
C THR A 82 28.95 16.12 10.96
N GLU A 83 28.59 17.06 11.84
CA GLU A 83 27.39 17.90 11.68
C GLU A 83 27.35 18.65 10.33
N GLU A 84 28.49 19.10 9.84
CA GLU A 84 28.62 19.80 8.56
C GLU A 84 28.31 18.88 7.39
N ASN A 85 28.82 17.67 7.41
CA ASN A 85 28.53 16.66 6.41
C ASN A 85 27.05 16.27 6.40
N LEU A 86 26.43 16.11 7.57
CA LEU A 86 25.01 15.81 7.67
C LEU A 86 24.12 16.90 7.02
N ILE A 87 24.44 18.18 7.22
CA ILE A 87 23.73 19.29 6.58
C ILE A 87 23.87 19.23 5.05
N LEU A 88 25.09 19.01 4.56
CA LEU A 88 25.34 18.90 3.12
C LEU A 88 24.56 17.73 2.51
N GLN A 89 24.58 16.59 3.16
CA GLN A 89 23.85 15.39 2.69
C GLN A 89 22.34 15.59 2.67
N ILE A 90 21.75 16.25 3.67
CA ILE A 90 20.33 16.58 3.70
C ILE A 90 19.98 17.49 2.51
N GLN A 91 20.85 18.45 2.16
CA GLN A 91 20.62 19.38 1.07
C GLN A 91 20.77 18.70 -0.30
N GLU A 92 21.83 17.94 -0.49
CA GLU A 92 22.13 17.24 -1.77
C GLU A 92 21.13 16.13 -2.08
N ASN A 93 20.61 15.47 -1.06
CA ASN A 93 19.62 14.40 -1.20
C ASN A 93 18.19 14.84 -0.87
N SER A 94 17.88 16.13 -1.01
CA SER A 94 16.55 16.67 -0.68
C SER A 94 15.41 16.01 -1.48
N ASP A 95 15.69 15.52 -2.68
CA ASP A 95 14.71 14.79 -3.52
C ASP A 95 14.28 13.43 -2.92
N HIS A 96 15.07 12.88 -1.99
CA HIS A 96 14.80 11.64 -1.27
C HIS A 96 14.19 11.87 0.11
N LEU A 97 13.83 13.10 0.46
CA LEU A 97 13.12 13.41 1.70
C LEU A 97 11.65 13.05 1.61
N VAL A 98 11.11 12.54 2.72
CA VAL A 98 9.70 12.17 2.88
C VAL A 98 9.16 12.83 4.14
N ILE A 99 7.94 13.40 4.07
CA ILE A 99 7.27 13.97 5.24
C ILE A 99 6.59 12.85 6.02
N LEU A 100 7.04 12.60 7.26
CA LEU A 100 6.42 11.65 8.17
C LEU A 100 5.28 12.29 8.97
N ASP A 101 5.51 13.51 9.47
CA ASP A 101 4.49 14.35 10.14
C ASP A 101 4.67 15.82 9.80
N GLY A 102 3.56 16.58 9.88
CA GLY A 102 3.55 18.01 9.63
C GLY A 102 3.20 18.42 8.18
N LEU A 103 2.69 17.53 7.35
CA LEU A 103 2.27 17.84 5.98
C LEU A 103 1.30 19.04 5.90
N GLN A 104 0.33 19.10 6.80
CA GLN A 104 -0.63 20.19 6.84
C GLN A 104 0.02 21.51 7.29
N ARG A 105 0.97 21.47 8.21
CA ARG A 105 1.79 22.62 8.61
C ARG A 105 2.60 23.14 7.42
N THR A 106 3.21 22.24 6.68
CA THR A 106 3.95 22.55 5.45
C THR A 106 3.08 23.27 4.43
N HIS A 107 1.91 22.72 4.11
CA HIS A 107 0.96 23.37 3.20
C HIS A 107 0.52 24.76 3.70
N THR A 108 0.27 24.90 5.01
CA THR A 108 -0.15 26.18 5.58
C THR A 108 0.95 27.24 5.46
N ILE A 109 2.21 26.88 5.69
CA ILE A 109 3.37 27.77 5.51
C ILE A 109 3.46 28.22 4.06
N LEU A 110 3.41 27.31 3.11
CA LEU A 110 3.51 27.62 1.68
C LEU A 110 2.32 28.46 1.17
N ASP A 111 1.10 28.09 1.55
CA ASP A 111 -0.09 28.85 1.21
C ASP A 111 0.01 30.30 1.76
N LEU A 112 0.54 30.48 2.96
CA LEU A 112 0.73 31.81 3.55
C LEU A 112 1.80 32.63 2.80
N LEU A 113 2.91 32.00 2.42
CA LEU A 113 3.92 32.65 1.57
C LEU A 113 3.34 33.08 0.22
N ASP A 114 2.55 32.22 -0.42
CA ASP A 114 1.91 32.51 -1.70
C ASP A 114 0.86 33.64 -1.56
N GLU A 115 0.09 33.68 -0.47
CA GLU A 115 -0.85 34.75 -0.18
C GLU A 115 -0.15 36.11 0.01
N LEU A 116 0.94 36.13 0.80
CA LEU A 116 1.73 37.36 1.03
C LEU A 116 2.41 37.85 -0.26
N ARG A 117 2.96 36.93 -1.06
CA ARG A 117 3.55 37.26 -2.37
C ARG A 117 2.49 37.79 -3.34
N SER A 118 1.31 37.20 -3.37
CA SER A 118 0.20 37.63 -4.22
C SER A 118 -0.36 39.01 -3.82
N SER A 119 -0.29 39.36 -2.53
CA SER A 119 -0.70 40.67 -2.01
C SER A 119 0.42 41.73 -2.05
N ASN A 120 1.64 41.35 -2.50
CA ASN A 120 2.85 42.19 -2.46
C ASN A 120 3.16 42.76 -1.06
N ASP A 121 2.89 41.99 0.01
CA ASP A 121 3.23 42.35 1.37
C ASP A 121 4.71 42.01 1.68
N GLU A 122 5.63 42.87 1.25
CA GLU A 122 7.07 42.66 1.43
C GLU A 122 7.47 42.54 2.91
N ALA A 123 6.83 43.28 3.80
CA ALA A 123 7.11 43.23 5.23
C ALA A 123 6.67 41.87 5.81
N GLY A 124 5.51 41.37 5.44
CA GLY A 124 5.00 40.06 5.82
C GLY A 124 5.88 38.94 5.27
N ILE A 125 6.28 39.02 4.00
CA ILE A 125 7.19 38.05 3.36
C ILE A 125 8.51 37.98 4.13
N ASN A 126 9.19 39.10 4.32
CA ASN A 126 10.47 39.15 5.03
C ASN A 126 10.35 38.60 6.46
N LYS A 127 9.27 38.93 7.15
CA LYS A 127 9.02 38.42 8.51
C LYS A 127 8.85 36.91 8.52
N LEU A 128 8.02 36.35 7.63
CA LEU A 128 7.75 34.92 7.56
C LEU A 128 8.96 34.14 7.08
N GLU A 129 9.66 34.58 6.05
CA GLU A 129 10.83 33.90 5.49
C GLU A 129 11.98 33.76 6.50
N ASN A 130 12.15 34.76 7.38
CA ASN A 130 13.17 34.76 8.44
C ASN A 130 12.73 34.07 9.75
N ALA A 131 11.44 33.74 9.88
CA ALA A 131 10.95 33.02 11.06
C ALA A 131 11.61 31.65 11.18
N ARG A 132 11.90 31.22 12.43
CA ARG A 132 12.63 29.97 12.69
C ARG A 132 11.67 28.81 12.82
N LEU A 133 12.00 27.72 12.12
CA LEU A 133 11.31 26.45 12.14
C LEU A 133 12.22 25.35 12.65
N ARG A 134 11.68 24.43 13.44
CA ARG A 134 12.36 23.19 13.81
C ARG A 134 11.92 22.07 12.87
N VAL A 135 12.88 21.35 12.34
CA VAL A 135 12.65 20.20 11.47
C VAL A 135 13.41 19.02 12.07
N GLU A 136 12.71 17.96 12.36
CA GLU A 136 13.28 16.70 12.84
C GLU A 136 13.49 15.79 11.63
N ILE A 137 14.71 15.34 11.40
CA ILE A 137 15.05 14.54 10.21
C ILE A 137 15.63 13.20 10.67
N TYR A 138 14.98 12.12 10.29
CA TYR A 138 15.51 10.78 10.44
C TYR A 138 16.37 10.44 9.22
N ILE A 139 17.62 10.04 9.47
CA ILE A 139 18.60 9.66 8.45
C ILE A 139 18.94 8.20 8.62
N GLY A 140 18.91 7.43 7.54
CA GLY A 140 19.20 6.01 7.59
C GLY A 140 18.00 5.12 7.92
N LEU A 141 16.78 5.67 7.92
CA LEU A 141 15.59 4.85 8.07
C LEU A 141 15.45 3.89 6.89
N ASN A 142 15.40 2.60 7.21
CA ASN A 142 14.86 1.63 6.27
C ASN A 142 13.32 1.82 6.16
N ARG A 143 12.70 1.17 5.20
CA ARG A 143 11.24 1.27 4.94
C ARG A 143 10.40 0.96 6.18
N LEU A 144 10.83 -0.03 6.95
CA LEU A 144 10.15 -0.45 8.17
C LEU A 144 10.24 0.60 9.27
N GLY A 145 11.40 1.23 9.42
CA GLY A 145 11.62 2.36 10.33
C GLY A 145 10.73 3.56 9.98
N ILE A 146 10.55 3.85 8.67
CA ILE A 146 9.61 4.88 8.19
C ILE A 146 8.19 4.59 8.65
N LEU A 147 7.72 3.36 8.44
CA LEU A 147 6.39 2.95 8.89
C LEU A 147 6.23 3.02 10.40
N TYR A 148 7.17 2.50 11.13
CA TYR A 148 7.16 2.54 12.59
C TYR A 148 7.04 3.98 13.10
N ARG A 149 7.79 4.91 12.50
CA ARG A 149 7.69 6.33 12.85
C ARG A 149 6.38 6.97 12.43
N MET A 150 5.87 6.66 11.25
CA MET A 150 4.56 7.15 10.83
C MET A 150 3.44 6.68 11.76
N LEU A 151 3.50 5.46 12.26
CA LEU A 151 2.56 4.93 13.25
C LEU A 151 2.67 5.65 14.59
N THR A 152 3.89 5.79 15.11
CA THR A 152 4.12 6.35 16.45
C THR A 152 3.92 7.87 16.50
N LEU A 153 4.22 8.60 15.44
CA LEU A 153 4.00 10.05 15.35
C LEU A 153 2.53 10.43 15.20
N ASN A 154 1.72 9.58 14.60
CA ASN A 154 0.30 9.85 14.34
C ASN A 154 -0.65 9.27 15.40
N THR A 155 -0.15 8.78 16.53
CA THR A 155 -0.98 8.35 17.66
C THR A 155 -1.73 9.55 18.23
N GLY A 156 -3.06 9.58 18.06
CA GLY A 156 -3.93 10.67 18.54
C GLY A 156 -4.41 11.65 17.46
N GLN A 157 -3.94 11.52 16.22
CA GLN A 157 -4.52 12.16 15.04
C GLN A 157 -5.34 11.14 14.24
N THR A 158 -5.97 11.54 13.13
CA THR A 158 -6.58 10.56 12.23
C THR A 158 -5.47 9.65 11.70
N PRO A 159 -5.37 8.39 12.16
CA PRO A 159 -4.26 7.54 11.81
C PRO A 159 -4.25 7.27 10.30
N MET A 160 -3.07 7.14 9.73
CA MET A 160 -2.91 6.65 8.38
C MET A 160 -3.42 5.20 8.35
N SER A 161 -4.24 4.84 7.36
CA SER A 161 -4.69 3.45 7.26
C SER A 161 -3.48 2.53 7.04
N LEU A 162 -3.51 1.31 7.59
CA LEU A 162 -2.47 0.30 7.38
C LEU A 162 -2.15 0.11 5.89
N ARG A 163 -3.18 0.10 5.06
CA ARG A 163 -3.08 0.06 3.62
C ARG A 163 -2.19 1.16 3.05
N GLN A 164 -2.41 2.44 3.44
CA GLN A 164 -1.56 3.55 3.00
C GLN A 164 -0.12 3.39 3.47
N GLN A 165 0.08 2.82 4.64
CA GLN A 165 1.40 2.58 5.20
C GLN A 165 2.16 1.54 4.38
N ILE A 166 1.47 0.48 3.94
CA ILE A 166 2.05 -0.57 3.12
C ILE A 166 2.24 -0.11 1.68
N GLU A 167 1.31 0.67 1.13
CA GLU A 167 1.55 1.35 -0.15
C GLU A 167 2.88 2.13 -0.14
N ILE A 168 3.21 2.75 0.98
CA ILE A 168 4.47 3.46 1.19
C ILE A 168 5.68 2.53 1.13
N LEU A 169 5.61 1.34 1.74
CA LEU A 169 6.73 0.38 1.76
C LEU A 169 7.14 -0.09 0.38
N TYR A 170 6.17 -0.24 -0.51
CA TYR A 170 6.37 -0.86 -1.81
C TYR A 170 6.36 0.14 -2.98
N LEU A 171 6.46 1.44 -2.69
CA LEU A 171 6.40 2.49 -3.72
C LEU A 171 7.54 2.44 -4.74
N ASP A 172 8.70 1.95 -4.36
CA ASP A 172 9.83 1.83 -5.28
C ASP A 172 9.55 0.84 -6.43
N TYR A 173 8.55 -0.02 -6.24
CA TYR A 173 8.08 -0.91 -7.29
C TYR A 173 7.16 -0.23 -8.31
N LEU A 174 6.70 1.01 -8.01
CA LEU A 174 5.95 1.81 -8.97
C LEU A 174 6.89 2.39 -10.03
N GLY A 175 6.57 2.13 -11.29
CA GLY A 175 7.37 2.61 -12.42
C GLY A 175 8.54 1.69 -12.80
N THR A 176 8.77 0.60 -12.05
CA THR A 176 9.63 -0.50 -12.45
C THR A 176 8.79 -1.65 -12.98
N SER A 177 9.28 -2.37 -13.99
CA SER A 177 8.66 -3.60 -14.45
C SER A 177 9.25 -4.76 -13.64
N ILE A 178 8.43 -5.40 -12.81
CA ILE A 178 8.83 -6.58 -12.05
C ILE A 178 8.36 -7.80 -12.83
N GLU A 179 9.28 -8.60 -13.34
CA GLU A 179 8.95 -9.84 -14.06
C GLU A 179 7.89 -9.65 -15.17
N GLY A 180 7.90 -8.49 -15.84
CA GLY A 180 6.92 -8.12 -16.86
C GLY A 180 5.57 -7.60 -16.35
N VAL A 181 5.41 -7.43 -15.04
CA VAL A 181 4.22 -6.85 -14.42
C VAL A 181 4.39 -5.34 -14.25
N GLU A 182 3.35 -4.59 -14.63
CA GLU A 182 3.25 -3.14 -14.45
C GLU A 182 2.25 -2.82 -13.33
N LEU A 183 2.72 -2.11 -12.30
CA LEU A 183 1.88 -1.63 -11.21
C LEU A 183 1.43 -0.19 -11.49
N VAL A 184 0.12 0.03 -11.48
CA VAL A 184 -0.54 1.30 -11.84
C VAL A 184 -1.22 1.91 -10.61
N ARG A 185 -1.11 3.23 -10.42
CA ARG A 185 -1.84 3.95 -9.37
C ARG A 185 -3.14 4.56 -9.90
N GLU A 186 -4.20 4.47 -9.11
CA GLU A 186 -5.46 5.20 -9.39
C GLU A 186 -5.24 6.72 -9.53
N ALA A 187 -4.25 7.26 -8.79
CA ALA A 187 -3.91 8.68 -8.84
C ALA A 187 -3.40 9.15 -10.21
N ASP A 188 -2.85 8.25 -11.01
CA ASP A 188 -2.29 8.55 -12.33
C ASP A 188 -3.36 8.59 -13.44
N GLY A 189 -4.63 8.35 -13.09
CA GLY A 189 -5.76 8.33 -14.04
C GLY A 189 -5.69 7.20 -15.06
N LYS A 190 -4.78 6.24 -14.88
CA LYS A 190 -4.62 5.08 -15.75
C LYS A 190 -5.37 3.89 -15.16
N ALA A 191 -6.21 3.27 -15.97
CA ALA A 191 -6.85 2.00 -15.60
C ALA A 191 -5.91 0.83 -15.94
N ALA A 192 -5.85 -0.19 -15.07
CA ALA A 192 -5.08 -1.40 -15.26
C ALA A 192 -5.80 -2.35 -16.26
N ASN A 193 -5.81 -1.99 -17.54
CA ASN A 193 -6.62 -2.67 -18.57
C ASN A 193 -5.91 -3.86 -19.23
N LYS A 194 -4.57 -3.93 -19.17
CA LYS A 194 -3.81 -5.04 -19.78
C LYS A 194 -3.68 -6.22 -18.82
N PRO A 195 -3.54 -7.46 -19.31
CA PRO A 195 -3.43 -8.65 -18.45
C PRO A 195 -2.34 -8.55 -17.39
N ASN A 196 -1.19 -7.98 -17.73
CA ASN A 196 -0.04 -7.81 -16.83
C ASN A 196 0.00 -6.48 -16.07
N GLN A 197 -1.07 -5.67 -16.13
CA GLN A 197 -1.19 -4.42 -15.38
C GLN A 197 -2.10 -4.62 -14.18
N TYR A 198 -1.69 -4.18 -13.00
CA TYR A 198 -2.47 -4.31 -11.77
C TYR A 198 -2.55 -2.97 -11.05
N ASN A 199 -3.70 -2.73 -10.40
CA ASN A 199 -3.77 -1.64 -9.43
C ASN A 199 -2.86 -1.96 -8.25
N PHE A 200 -1.89 -1.10 -8.01
CA PHE A 200 -0.93 -1.25 -6.92
C PHE A 200 -1.61 -1.49 -5.56
N LYS A 201 -2.64 -0.71 -5.27
CA LYS A 201 -3.45 -0.80 -4.08
C LYS A 201 -4.06 -2.20 -3.86
N ASP A 202 -4.57 -2.81 -4.93
CA ASP A 202 -5.25 -4.11 -4.85
C ASP A 202 -4.24 -5.26 -4.68
N VAL A 203 -3.08 -5.15 -5.33
CA VAL A 203 -1.96 -6.08 -5.13
C VAL A 203 -1.45 -6.03 -3.70
N ILE A 204 -1.28 -4.82 -3.14
CA ILE A 204 -0.85 -4.65 -1.74
C ILE A 204 -1.87 -5.24 -0.78
N GLU A 205 -3.17 -5.09 -1.03
CA GLU A 205 -4.22 -5.73 -0.22
C GLU A 205 -4.09 -7.25 -0.26
N GLY A 206 -3.84 -7.83 -1.43
CA GLY A 206 -3.61 -9.26 -1.60
C GLY A 206 -2.31 -9.75 -0.92
N PHE A 207 -1.24 -8.99 -1.02
CA PHE A 207 0.02 -9.34 -0.35
C PHE A 207 -0.08 -9.25 1.17
N ASN A 208 -0.87 -8.30 1.69
CA ASN A 208 -1.17 -8.27 3.13
C ASN A 208 -1.93 -9.49 3.58
N ALA A 209 -2.93 -9.89 2.81
CA ALA A 209 -3.67 -11.12 3.11
C ALA A 209 -2.74 -12.35 3.11
N TYR A 210 -1.70 -12.36 2.26
CA TYR A 210 -0.66 -13.39 2.30
C TYR A 210 0.15 -13.33 3.60
N LEU A 211 0.58 -12.14 4.04
CA LEU A 211 1.40 -11.97 5.25
C LEU A 211 0.61 -12.27 6.53
N ASP A 212 -0.63 -11.81 6.60
CA ASP A 212 -1.50 -11.97 7.78
C ASP A 212 -2.23 -13.32 7.82
N ARG A 213 -2.18 -14.08 6.71
CA ARG A 213 -2.94 -15.35 6.58
C ARG A 213 -4.45 -15.13 6.73
N ASP A 214 -4.92 -13.93 6.43
CA ASP A 214 -6.33 -13.55 6.55
C ASP A 214 -6.78 -12.82 5.28
N GLU A 215 -7.86 -13.30 4.67
CA GLU A 215 -8.44 -12.70 3.49
C GLU A 215 -9.29 -11.45 3.78
N LEU A 216 -9.65 -11.22 5.04
CA LEU A 216 -10.50 -10.10 5.41
C LEU A 216 -9.71 -8.78 5.47
N PRO A 217 -10.34 -7.66 5.10
CA PRO A 217 -9.69 -6.37 5.23
C PRO A 217 -9.46 -6.07 6.72
N ILE A 218 -8.25 -5.66 7.05
CA ILE A 218 -7.88 -5.32 8.43
C ILE A 218 -8.77 -4.17 8.91
N ASP A 219 -9.49 -4.37 10.00
CA ASP A 219 -10.26 -3.33 10.66
C ASP A 219 -9.31 -2.30 11.30
N LYS A 220 -9.64 -1.03 11.17
CA LYS A 220 -8.81 0.16 11.47
C LYS A 220 -8.38 0.31 12.94
N ALA A 221 -8.70 -0.62 13.82
CA ALA A 221 -8.76 -0.37 15.26
C ALA A 221 -7.54 -0.80 16.08
N ASP A 222 -6.63 -1.66 15.59
CA ASP A 222 -5.59 -2.19 16.47
C ASP A 222 -4.17 -1.80 16.03
N ILE A 223 -3.60 -0.80 16.74
CA ILE A 223 -2.22 -0.33 16.56
C ILE A 223 -1.22 -1.45 16.92
N LEU A 224 -1.55 -2.32 17.87
CA LEU A 224 -0.70 -3.43 18.29
C LEU A 224 -0.63 -4.54 17.24
N GLU A 225 -1.75 -4.84 16.60
CA GLU A 225 -1.83 -5.78 15.48
C GLU A 225 -1.01 -5.28 14.29
N ASN A 226 -1.09 -3.97 14.00
CA ASN A 226 -0.27 -3.32 12.99
C ASN A 226 1.24 -3.40 13.28
N ILE A 227 1.66 -3.25 14.54
CA ILE A 227 3.07 -3.38 14.94
C ILE A 227 3.53 -4.84 14.80
N ASN A 228 2.70 -5.80 15.19
CA ASN A 228 3.01 -7.23 15.04
C ASN A 228 3.11 -7.65 13.56
N SER A 229 2.24 -7.14 12.71
CA SER A 229 2.31 -7.34 11.26
C SER A 229 3.57 -6.72 10.66
N LEU A 230 4.00 -5.56 11.16
CA LEU A 230 5.26 -4.94 10.77
C LEU A 230 6.50 -5.73 11.27
N GLU A 231 6.44 -6.31 12.45
CA GLU A 231 7.51 -7.18 12.95
C GLU A 231 7.61 -8.49 12.17
N LYS A 232 6.48 -9.06 11.75
CA LYS A 232 6.45 -10.21 10.82
C LYS A 232 7.04 -9.81 9.47
N LEU A 233 6.58 -8.69 8.89
CA LEU A 233 7.17 -8.10 7.69
C LEU A 233 8.67 -7.91 7.80
N SER A 234 9.19 -7.47 8.95
CA SER A 234 10.62 -7.30 9.19
C SER A 234 11.38 -8.60 9.17
N LYS A 235 10.82 -9.65 9.74
CA LYS A 235 11.44 -10.99 9.78
C LYS A 235 11.39 -11.69 8.43
N GLU A 236 10.30 -11.52 7.67
CA GLU A 236 10.12 -12.11 6.35
C GLU A 236 10.73 -11.25 5.23
N ASN A 237 10.84 -9.94 5.42
CA ASN A 237 11.32 -8.97 4.43
C ASN A 237 12.84 -8.70 4.49
N GLN A 238 13.62 -9.65 5.00
CA GLN A 238 15.06 -9.64 4.73
C GLN A 238 15.36 -9.88 3.24
N SER A 239 14.33 -10.17 2.42
CA SER A 239 14.47 -10.20 0.97
C SER A 239 13.31 -9.43 0.30
N SER A 240 13.62 -8.41 -0.49
CA SER A 240 12.72 -7.79 -1.49
C SER A 240 12.09 -8.85 -2.42
N GLU A 241 12.64 -10.04 -2.46
CA GLU A 241 12.24 -11.21 -3.25
C GLU A 241 10.84 -11.73 -2.92
N LEU A 242 10.36 -11.63 -1.67
CA LEU A 242 9.07 -12.23 -1.30
C LEU A 242 7.88 -11.55 -1.99
N PHE A 243 7.86 -10.21 -2.03
CA PHE A 243 6.83 -9.46 -2.76
C PHE A 243 6.89 -9.73 -4.26
N GLU A 244 8.09 -9.81 -4.82
CA GLU A 244 8.32 -10.12 -6.23
C GLU A 244 7.82 -11.53 -6.57
N LYS A 245 8.16 -12.54 -5.75
CA LYS A 245 7.66 -13.91 -5.89
C LYS A 245 6.15 -14.00 -5.80
N TYR A 246 5.54 -13.30 -4.80
CA TYR A 246 4.09 -13.24 -4.67
C TYR A 246 3.44 -12.62 -5.93
N LEU A 247 3.95 -11.48 -6.38
CA LEU A 247 3.44 -10.79 -7.57
C LEU A 247 3.58 -11.65 -8.83
N LYS A 248 4.69 -12.35 -8.97
CA LYS A 248 4.95 -13.29 -10.05
C LYS A 248 3.93 -14.43 -10.05
N ALA A 249 3.72 -15.07 -8.89
CA ALA A 249 2.74 -16.17 -8.77
C ALA A 249 1.32 -15.70 -9.10
N LEU A 250 0.88 -14.56 -8.55
CA LEU A 250 -0.42 -13.95 -8.85
C LEU A 250 -0.60 -13.65 -10.34
N ASN A 251 0.43 -13.10 -10.99
CA ASN A 251 0.41 -12.79 -12.41
C ASN A 251 0.36 -14.06 -13.27
N LEU A 252 1.19 -15.05 -12.97
CA LEU A 252 1.19 -16.33 -13.68
C LEU A 252 -0.16 -17.05 -13.57
N PHE A 253 -0.76 -17.05 -12.37
CA PHE A 253 -2.12 -17.57 -12.19
C PHE A 253 -3.14 -16.83 -13.07
N THR A 254 -3.13 -15.50 -13.03
CA THR A 254 -4.06 -14.69 -13.82
C THR A 254 -3.89 -14.94 -15.32
N LEU A 255 -2.65 -14.97 -15.82
CA LEU A 255 -2.35 -15.24 -17.22
C LEU A 255 -2.76 -16.67 -17.63
N LYS A 256 -2.53 -17.66 -16.75
CA LYS A 256 -2.96 -19.04 -17.00
C LYS A 256 -4.48 -19.16 -17.08
N ALA A 257 -5.19 -18.57 -16.12
CA ALA A 257 -6.67 -18.53 -16.14
C ALA A 257 -7.22 -17.83 -17.38
N VAL A 258 -6.63 -16.71 -17.80
CA VAL A 258 -7.01 -16.01 -19.04
C VAL A 258 -6.77 -16.91 -20.26
N ARG A 259 -5.65 -17.61 -20.34
CA ARG A 259 -5.33 -18.53 -21.44
C ARG A 259 -6.30 -19.72 -21.49
N LEU A 260 -6.62 -20.31 -20.35
CA LEU A 260 -7.57 -21.42 -20.25
C LEU A 260 -9.01 -21.02 -20.63
N CYS A 261 -9.34 -19.74 -20.42
CA CYS A 261 -10.66 -19.17 -20.75
C CYS A 261 -10.60 -18.26 -21.99
N ASP A 262 -9.63 -18.47 -22.89
CA ASP A 262 -9.48 -17.67 -24.10
C ASP A 262 -10.76 -17.78 -24.96
N SER A 263 -11.32 -16.62 -25.32
CA SER A 263 -12.58 -16.49 -26.09
C SER A 263 -13.85 -16.95 -25.38
N ALA A 264 -13.80 -17.41 -24.13
CA ALA A 264 -15.01 -17.74 -23.38
C ALA A 264 -15.74 -16.47 -22.92
N GLU A 265 -17.04 -16.42 -23.17
CA GLU A 265 -17.94 -15.36 -22.75
C GLU A 265 -19.13 -15.94 -21.97
N LEU A 266 -19.67 -15.14 -21.06
CA LEU A 266 -20.90 -15.50 -20.37
C LEU A 266 -22.06 -15.56 -21.36
N LYS A 267 -22.88 -16.63 -21.31
CA LYS A 267 -24.05 -16.83 -22.19
C LYS A 267 -25.06 -15.68 -22.04
N GLU A 268 -25.73 -15.36 -23.14
CA GLU A 268 -26.77 -14.31 -23.14
C GLU A 268 -27.87 -14.58 -22.10
N GLU A 269 -28.26 -15.84 -21.94
CA GLU A 269 -29.25 -16.26 -20.94
C GLU A 269 -28.81 -15.93 -19.49
N TYR A 270 -27.51 -16.01 -19.19
CA TYR A 270 -26.97 -15.60 -17.92
C TYR A 270 -27.01 -14.08 -17.75
N LEU A 271 -26.64 -13.33 -18.79
CA LEU A 271 -26.57 -11.86 -18.76
C LEU A 271 -27.98 -11.23 -18.70
N GLU A 272 -29.00 -11.88 -19.28
CA GLU A 272 -30.41 -11.46 -19.15
C GLU A 272 -30.91 -11.57 -17.70
N LYS A 273 -30.50 -12.61 -16.96
CA LYS A 273 -30.86 -12.81 -15.55
C LYS A 273 -30.02 -11.95 -14.61
N ASN A 274 -28.75 -11.74 -14.94
CA ASN A 274 -27.75 -11.07 -14.11
C ASN A 274 -27.07 -9.95 -14.91
N SER A 275 -27.68 -8.77 -14.94
CA SER A 275 -27.20 -7.60 -15.71
C SER A 275 -25.84 -7.06 -15.25
N SER A 276 -25.37 -7.46 -14.06
CA SER A 276 -24.10 -7.00 -13.47
C SER A 276 -23.34 -8.17 -12.83
N PRO A 277 -22.74 -9.05 -13.67
CA PRO A 277 -21.92 -10.16 -13.19
C PRO A 277 -20.69 -9.67 -12.45
N PHE A 278 -20.11 -10.53 -11.61
CA PHE A 278 -18.87 -10.19 -10.92
C PHE A 278 -17.73 -9.93 -11.91
N GLY A 279 -17.60 -10.72 -12.95
CA GLY A 279 -16.68 -10.49 -14.05
C GLY A 279 -17.08 -11.22 -15.31
N LYS A 280 -17.08 -10.52 -16.46
CA LYS A 280 -17.44 -11.11 -17.76
C LYS A 280 -16.36 -12.01 -18.36
N SER A 281 -15.15 -11.96 -17.83
CA SER A 281 -14.00 -12.74 -18.28
C SER A 281 -13.09 -13.08 -17.09
N ALA A 282 -12.23 -14.09 -17.23
CA ALA A 282 -11.30 -14.51 -16.20
C ALA A 282 -10.42 -13.35 -15.68
N ILE A 283 -9.95 -12.48 -16.59
CA ILE A 283 -9.17 -11.30 -16.18
C ILE A 283 -9.99 -10.34 -15.28
N GLN A 284 -11.26 -10.14 -15.56
CA GLN A 284 -12.12 -9.27 -14.76
C GLN A 284 -12.44 -9.89 -13.40
N VAL A 285 -12.45 -11.21 -13.28
CA VAL A 285 -12.64 -11.93 -12.03
C VAL A 285 -11.39 -11.83 -11.17
N PHE A 286 -10.25 -12.27 -11.68
CA PHE A 286 -9.04 -12.49 -10.87
C PHE A 286 -8.22 -11.23 -10.60
N LYS A 287 -8.48 -10.13 -11.30
CA LYS A 287 -7.87 -8.82 -11.00
C LYS A 287 -8.64 -7.97 -9.98
N LYS A 288 -9.69 -8.52 -9.37
CA LYS A 288 -10.39 -7.83 -8.29
C LYS A 288 -9.71 -8.04 -6.94
N PRO A 289 -9.76 -7.05 -6.04
CA PRO A 289 -9.11 -7.14 -4.72
C PRO A 289 -9.59 -8.35 -3.91
N GLN A 290 -10.87 -8.78 -4.08
CA GLN A 290 -11.38 -9.96 -3.39
C GLN A 290 -10.66 -11.24 -3.80
N ALA A 291 -10.39 -11.40 -5.10
CA ALA A 291 -9.65 -12.57 -5.60
C ALA A 291 -8.18 -12.52 -5.17
N MET A 292 -7.55 -11.33 -5.23
CA MET A 292 -6.16 -11.17 -4.80
C MET A 292 -5.97 -11.42 -3.30
N SER A 293 -6.91 -10.95 -2.45
CA SER A 293 -6.88 -11.22 -1.00
C SER A 293 -7.08 -12.71 -0.72
N GLY A 294 -8.03 -13.34 -1.42
CA GLY A 294 -8.26 -14.79 -1.29
C GLY A 294 -7.04 -15.61 -1.72
N PHE A 295 -6.37 -15.23 -2.83
CA PHE A 295 -5.13 -15.85 -3.28
C PHE A 295 -4.03 -15.73 -2.23
N GLY A 296 -3.78 -14.51 -1.74
CA GLY A 296 -2.75 -14.26 -0.74
C GLY A 296 -2.96 -15.08 0.52
N ALA A 297 -4.14 -14.98 1.14
CA ALA A 297 -4.46 -15.70 2.37
C ALA A 297 -4.38 -17.22 2.19
N ALA A 298 -4.86 -17.76 1.08
CA ALA A 298 -4.83 -19.20 0.81
C ALA A 298 -3.38 -19.70 0.68
N VAL A 299 -2.56 -19.05 -0.14
CA VAL A 299 -1.15 -19.43 -0.32
C VAL A 299 -0.40 -19.35 1.00
N GLY A 300 -0.55 -18.27 1.76
CA GLY A 300 0.10 -18.12 3.05
C GLY A 300 -0.30 -19.23 4.05
N LYS A 301 -1.60 -19.55 4.14
CA LYS A 301 -2.10 -20.65 5.01
C LYS A 301 -1.57 -22.01 4.58
N LEU A 302 -1.51 -22.29 3.28
CA LEU A 302 -1.00 -23.57 2.77
C LEU A 302 0.48 -23.79 3.09
N ILE A 303 1.28 -22.73 3.06
CA ILE A 303 2.70 -22.75 3.48
C ILE A 303 2.80 -23.01 4.99
N ASP A 304 2.03 -22.28 5.82
CA ASP A 304 2.06 -22.44 7.27
C ASP A 304 1.62 -23.84 7.73
N PHE A 305 0.73 -24.50 6.99
CA PHE A 305 0.28 -25.88 7.24
C PHE A 305 1.14 -26.95 6.54
N GLU A 306 2.26 -26.54 5.92
CA GLU A 306 3.19 -27.47 5.24
C GLU A 306 2.53 -28.31 4.13
N ILE A 307 1.42 -27.82 3.55
CA ILE A 307 0.73 -28.45 2.42
C ILE A 307 1.49 -28.16 1.12
N ILE A 308 2.06 -26.96 1.02
CA ILE A 308 3.03 -26.53 0.02
C ILE A 308 4.28 -25.99 0.72
N SER A 309 5.44 -26.13 0.11
CA SER A 309 6.72 -25.75 0.71
C SER A 309 6.93 -24.22 0.69
N ASP A 310 6.62 -23.59 -0.44
CA ASP A 310 6.83 -22.16 -0.69
C ASP A 310 6.03 -21.66 -1.89
N ILE A 311 6.25 -20.40 -2.28
CA ILE A 311 5.57 -19.77 -3.44
C ILE A 311 6.06 -20.39 -4.77
N ASP A 312 7.28 -20.89 -4.85
CA ASP A 312 7.81 -21.49 -6.08
C ASP A 312 7.06 -22.78 -6.41
N GLU A 313 6.66 -23.59 -5.42
CA GLU A 313 5.77 -24.75 -5.62
C GLU A 313 4.38 -24.33 -6.14
N VAL A 314 3.85 -23.19 -5.68
CA VAL A 314 2.60 -22.65 -6.24
C VAL A 314 2.75 -22.34 -7.73
N ILE A 315 3.89 -21.78 -8.14
CA ILE A 315 4.17 -21.48 -9.55
C ILE A 315 4.18 -22.75 -10.39
N GLU A 316 4.77 -23.84 -9.87
CA GLU A 316 4.76 -25.14 -10.55
C GLU A 316 3.33 -25.68 -10.72
N ILE A 317 2.50 -25.62 -9.68
CA ILE A 317 1.11 -26.06 -9.75
C ILE A 317 0.30 -25.22 -10.75
N ILE A 318 0.55 -23.92 -10.85
CA ILE A 318 -0.13 -23.02 -11.80
C ILE A 318 0.02 -23.48 -13.24
N ASP A 319 1.19 -24.00 -13.63
CA ASP A 319 1.42 -24.51 -14.99
C ASP A 319 0.57 -25.72 -15.34
N GLU A 320 0.12 -26.46 -14.34
CA GLU A 320 -0.69 -27.67 -14.50
C GLU A 320 -2.20 -27.45 -14.30
N LEU A 321 -2.65 -26.20 -14.10
CA LEU A 321 -4.08 -25.89 -13.94
C LEU A 321 -4.89 -26.21 -15.20
N GLU A 322 -6.11 -26.72 -15.01
CA GLU A 322 -7.01 -27.19 -16.04
C GLU A 322 -8.41 -26.59 -15.90
N VAL A 323 -9.07 -26.44 -17.05
CA VAL A 323 -10.49 -26.11 -17.21
C VAL A 323 -11.02 -27.00 -18.31
N GLU A 324 -12.05 -27.79 -18.04
CA GLU A 324 -12.68 -28.67 -19.03
C GLU A 324 -13.54 -27.87 -20.01
N ASP A 325 -14.37 -26.96 -19.49
CA ASP A 325 -15.21 -26.05 -20.24
C ASP A 325 -15.11 -24.64 -19.66
N ALA A 326 -14.59 -23.73 -20.48
CA ALA A 326 -14.28 -22.38 -20.08
C ALA A 326 -15.56 -21.52 -19.86
N GLU A 327 -16.63 -21.77 -20.63
CA GLU A 327 -17.91 -21.09 -20.45
C GLU A 327 -18.58 -21.57 -19.16
N GLU A 328 -18.61 -22.90 -18.91
CA GLU A 328 -19.11 -23.47 -17.67
C GLU A 328 -18.35 -22.90 -16.46
N PHE A 329 -17.03 -22.81 -16.53
CA PHE A 329 -16.23 -22.23 -15.47
C PHE A 329 -16.61 -20.78 -15.16
N LEU A 330 -16.74 -19.92 -16.21
CA LEU A 330 -17.11 -18.53 -16.02
C LEU A 330 -18.53 -18.39 -15.46
N GLU A 331 -19.47 -19.24 -15.89
CA GLU A 331 -20.82 -19.26 -15.34
C GLU A 331 -20.80 -19.72 -13.88
N GLU A 332 -20.09 -20.79 -13.52
CA GLU A 332 -20.05 -21.35 -12.19
C GLU A 332 -19.46 -20.37 -11.16
N ILE A 333 -18.34 -19.72 -11.50
CA ILE A 333 -17.72 -18.76 -10.59
C ILE A 333 -18.63 -17.53 -10.39
N ASN A 334 -19.30 -17.05 -11.44
CA ASN A 334 -20.24 -15.94 -11.32
C ASN A 334 -21.51 -16.34 -10.56
N ASN A 335 -22.08 -17.53 -10.80
CA ASN A 335 -23.22 -18.06 -10.04
C ASN A 335 -22.91 -18.16 -8.53
N SER A 336 -21.72 -18.63 -8.19
CA SER A 336 -21.24 -18.69 -6.81
C SER A 336 -21.17 -17.30 -6.18
N LEU A 337 -20.62 -16.33 -6.88
CA LEU A 337 -20.47 -14.95 -6.39
C LEU A 337 -21.81 -14.19 -6.35
N ASP A 338 -22.73 -14.47 -7.26
CA ASP A 338 -24.10 -13.94 -7.24
C ASP A 338 -24.92 -14.54 -6.08
N TRP A 339 -24.72 -15.85 -5.79
CA TRP A 339 -25.32 -16.44 -4.60
C TRP A 339 -24.86 -15.71 -3.33
N LEU A 340 -23.55 -15.45 -3.17
CA LEU A 340 -23.00 -14.69 -2.04
C LEU A 340 -23.59 -13.28 -1.97
N LYS A 341 -23.70 -12.58 -3.11
CA LYS A 341 -24.29 -11.24 -3.19
C LYS A 341 -25.73 -11.21 -2.68
N ASN A 342 -26.49 -12.25 -2.94
CA ASN A 342 -27.91 -12.33 -2.59
C ASN A 342 -28.17 -12.86 -1.18
N ASN A 343 -27.21 -13.58 -0.57
CA ASN A 343 -27.40 -14.28 0.69
C ASN A 343 -26.54 -13.77 1.84
N THR A 344 -25.71 -12.73 1.62
CA THR A 344 -24.82 -12.24 2.67
C THR A 344 -24.93 -10.71 2.86
N SER A 345 -24.79 -10.25 4.10
CA SER A 345 -24.83 -8.82 4.42
C SER A 345 -23.50 -8.10 4.14
N LYS A 346 -22.35 -8.79 4.31
CA LYS A 346 -21.00 -8.28 4.05
C LYS A 346 -20.45 -8.91 2.77
N ILE A 347 -21.04 -8.55 1.65
CA ILE A 347 -20.76 -9.16 0.32
C ILE A 347 -19.26 -9.23 0.02
N GLY A 348 -18.51 -8.15 0.20
CA GLY A 348 -17.08 -8.12 -0.09
C GLY A 348 -16.25 -9.08 0.74
N ASN A 349 -16.61 -9.28 2.02
CA ASN A 349 -15.96 -10.25 2.92
C ASN A 349 -16.28 -11.67 2.48
N ALA A 350 -17.55 -11.95 2.23
CA ALA A 350 -18.00 -13.27 1.76
C ALA A 350 -17.28 -13.67 0.45
N GLN A 351 -17.12 -12.75 -0.49
CA GLN A 351 -16.38 -12.99 -1.72
C GLN A 351 -14.89 -13.28 -1.46
N ARG A 352 -14.23 -12.57 -0.53
CA ARG A 352 -12.83 -12.86 -0.16
C ARG A 352 -12.69 -14.25 0.46
N THR A 353 -13.56 -14.62 1.38
CA THR A 353 -13.58 -15.95 1.99
C THR A 353 -13.84 -17.05 0.95
N PHE A 354 -14.76 -16.81 0.00
CA PHE A 354 -14.97 -17.72 -1.13
C PHE A 354 -13.68 -17.93 -1.92
N PHE A 355 -12.98 -16.85 -2.31
CA PHE A 355 -11.72 -16.96 -3.03
C PHE A 355 -10.62 -17.61 -2.20
N SER A 356 -10.58 -17.41 -0.90
CA SER A 356 -9.65 -18.11 0.00
C SER A 356 -9.89 -19.64 -0.04
N PHE A 357 -11.14 -20.10 0.01
CA PHE A 357 -11.45 -21.52 -0.15
C PHE A 357 -11.14 -22.03 -1.57
N TYR A 358 -11.44 -21.23 -2.60
CA TYR A 358 -11.18 -21.53 -3.99
C TYR A 358 -9.69 -21.80 -4.25
N PHE A 359 -8.83 -20.89 -3.84
CA PHE A 359 -7.38 -21.04 -4.05
C PHE A 359 -6.77 -22.12 -3.17
N ARG A 360 -7.26 -22.27 -1.94
CA ARG A 360 -6.84 -23.37 -1.09
C ARG A 360 -7.09 -24.73 -1.76
N ASP A 361 -8.24 -24.90 -2.39
CA ASP A 361 -8.60 -26.16 -3.02
C ASP A 361 -7.82 -26.43 -4.30
N ILE A 362 -7.53 -25.40 -5.09
CA ILE A 362 -6.73 -25.53 -6.30
C ILE A 362 -5.30 -25.97 -5.99
N PHE A 363 -4.69 -25.46 -4.93
CA PHE A 363 -3.30 -25.68 -4.60
C PHE A 363 -3.06 -26.81 -3.60
N ASN A 364 -4.11 -27.39 -3.04
CA ASN A 364 -3.99 -28.50 -2.10
C ASN A 364 -4.20 -29.85 -2.79
N LYS A 365 -3.12 -30.64 -2.89
CA LYS A 365 -3.13 -31.99 -3.51
C LYS A 365 -4.07 -33.00 -2.85
N ASP A 366 -4.49 -32.74 -1.61
CA ASP A 366 -5.38 -33.63 -0.87
C ASP A 366 -6.87 -33.34 -1.11
N THR A 367 -7.19 -32.41 -2.01
CA THR A 367 -8.59 -32.07 -2.38
C THR A 367 -8.97 -32.67 -3.73
N ASP A 368 -10.25 -33.01 -3.89
CA ASP A 368 -10.81 -33.53 -5.15
C ASP A 368 -10.75 -32.49 -6.29
N SER A 369 -10.63 -31.22 -5.95
CA SER A 369 -10.57 -30.09 -6.89
C SER A 369 -9.15 -29.58 -7.15
N PHE A 370 -8.13 -30.36 -6.76
CA PHE A 370 -6.74 -30.02 -7.04
C PHE A 370 -6.51 -29.77 -8.54
N LYS A 371 -5.95 -28.62 -8.89
CA LYS A 371 -5.69 -28.14 -10.26
C LYS A 371 -6.92 -27.88 -11.14
N ASN A 372 -8.14 -28.22 -10.72
CA ASN A 372 -9.35 -28.01 -11.51
C ASN A 372 -10.10 -26.74 -11.07
N LEU A 373 -10.11 -25.73 -11.94
CA LEU A 373 -10.69 -24.42 -11.64
C LEU A 373 -12.21 -24.46 -11.44
N THR A 374 -12.92 -25.27 -12.24
CA THR A 374 -14.38 -25.38 -12.18
C THR A 374 -14.85 -26.08 -10.90
N GLU A 375 -14.24 -27.23 -10.60
CA GLU A 375 -14.58 -28.00 -9.39
C GLU A 375 -14.19 -27.25 -8.12
N ALA A 376 -13.11 -26.48 -8.13
CA ALA A 376 -12.73 -25.62 -7.01
C ALA A 376 -13.78 -24.52 -6.74
N ALA A 377 -14.40 -23.92 -7.77
CA ALA A 377 -15.47 -22.96 -7.60
C ALA A 377 -16.70 -23.57 -6.93
N LYS A 378 -17.12 -24.76 -7.39
CA LYS A 378 -18.23 -25.52 -6.78
C LYS A 378 -17.93 -25.91 -5.32
N SER A 379 -16.70 -26.35 -5.04
CA SER A 379 -16.25 -26.73 -3.69
C SER A 379 -16.21 -25.53 -2.75
N ALA A 380 -15.67 -24.40 -3.21
CA ALA A 380 -15.55 -23.19 -2.41
C ALA A 380 -16.93 -22.66 -1.93
N LEU A 381 -17.93 -22.65 -2.81
CA LEU A 381 -19.28 -22.24 -2.46
C LEU A 381 -19.88 -23.18 -1.41
N ARG A 382 -19.76 -24.50 -1.61
CA ARG A 382 -20.26 -25.51 -0.66
C ARG A 382 -19.62 -25.35 0.73
N LYS A 383 -18.31 -25.11 0.79
CA LYS A 383 -17.58 -24.85 2.05
C LYS A 383 -18.05 -23.57 2.72
N TYR A 384 -18.20 -22.49 1.94
CA TYR A 384 -18.73 -21.26 2.49
C TYR A 384 -20.13 -21.44 3.10
N GLN A 385 -21.02 -22.12 2.38
CA GLN A 385 -22.38 -22.40 2.84
C GLN A 385 -22.36 -23.25 4.13
N SER A 386 -21.53 -24.28 4.19
CA SER A 386 -21.45 -25.17 5.35
C SER A 386 -20.93 -24.49 6.63
N GLN A 387 -20.15 -23.41 6.50
CA GLN A 387 -19.60 -22.69 7.64
C GLN A 387 -20.47 -21.49 8.09
N ASN A 388 -21.37 -21.01 7.25
CA ASN A 388 -22.14 -19.79 7.49
C ASN A 388 -23.67 -20.00 7.47
N MET A 389 -24.14 -21.24 7.37
CA MET A 389 -25.50 -21.68 7.57
C MET A 389 -25.62 -22.51 8.87
#